data_5c9876e82e54e01197ed68ef3eb70264
#
_entry.id   5c9876e82e54e01197ed68ef3eb70264
#
_cell.length_a   1.000
_cell.length_b   1.000
_cell.length_c   1.000
_cell.angle_alpha   90.00
_cell.angle_beta   90.00
_cell.angle_gamma   90.00
#
_symmetry.space_group_name_H-M   'P 1'
#
loop_
_entity.id
_entity.type
_entity.pdbx_description
1 polymer ?
#
loop_
_entity_poly.entity_id
_entity_poly.type
_entity_poly.pdbx_seq_one_letter_code
_entity_poly.pdbx_strand_id
1 'polypeptide(L)'
;MYKRQPGEYPVKLQVSNSAGDTVSFQATIQVYDATDRSEIPFIHLKKYLVYTKKGDKLDAASYISKVCMGGDYDSDVPGDIGKSKVKIKDEVDYDTPGSYEITYSVKSGKSRTGTVRLIVIVTE
;
A
#
# COMPACT_ATOMS: atom_id res chain seq x y z
N MET A 1 13.74 4.77 -25.74
CA MET A 1 12.77 4.79 -24.62
C MET A 1 13.50 4.73 -23.31
N TYR A 2 13.18 5.64 -22.41
CA TYR A 2 13.78 5.66 -21.07
C TYR A 2 13.08 4.65 -20.16
N LYS A 3 13.86 3.80 -19.50
CA LYS A 3 13.36 2.88 -18.48
C LYS A 3 14.09 3.13 -17.17
N ARG A 4 13.36 3.19 -16.08
CA ARG A 4 13.97 3.21 -14.75
C ARG A 4 14.55 1.86 -14.43
N GLN A 5 15.69 1.86 -13.78
CA GLN A 5 16.27 0.63 -13.26
C GLN A 5 15.42 0.13 -12.07
N PRO A 6 15.42 -1.19 -11.81
CA PRO A 6 14.74 -1.71 -10.61
C PRO A 6 15.25 -1.03 -9.35
N GLY A 7 14.35 -0.81 -8.40
CA GLY A 7 14.67 -0.19 -7.14
C GLY A 7 13.50 0.57 -6.55
N GLU A 8 13.76 1.29 -5.47
CA GLU A 8 12.75 2.12 -4.82
C GLU A 8 13.02 3.59 -5.14
N TYR A 9 11.96 4.32 -5.47
CA TYR A 9 12.04 5.73 -5.85
C TYR A 9 11.07 6.55 -4.99
N PRO A 10 11.55 7.53 -4.21
CA PRO A 10 10.66 8.39 -3.44
C PRO A 10 9.91 9.36 -4.33
N VAL A 11 8.65 9.59 -4.00
CA VAL A 11 7.78 10.55 -4.70
C VAL A 11 7.09 11.42 -3.66
N LYS A 12 7.16 12.74 -3.84
CA LYS A 12 6.45 13.68 -2.98
C LYS A 12 5.08 13.97 -3.56
N LEU A 13 4.04 13.79 -2.75
CA LEU A 13 2.66 14.00 -3.13
C LEU A 13 2.03 15.09 -2.27
N GLN A 14 1.10 15.85 -2.86
CA GLN A 14 0.30 16.83 -2.15
C GLN A 14 -1.17 16.54 -2.36
N VAL A 15 -1.94 16.60 -1.29
CA VAL A 15 -3.39 16.44 -1.33
C VAL A 15 -4.02 17.69 -0.74
N SER A 16 -4.95 18.30 -1.49
CA SER A 16 -5.67 19.47 -1.05
C SER A 16 -7.16 19.19 -1.00
N ASN A 17 -7.85 19.72 0.02
CA ASN A 17 -9.30 19.62 0.10
C ASN A 17 -9.95 20.88 -0.49
N SER A 18 -11.29 20.92 -0.52
CA SER A 18 -12.05 22.06 -1.05
C SER A 18 -11.93 23.33 -0.21
N ALA A 19 -11.50 23.21 1.04
CA ALA A 19 -11.28 24.34 1.93
C ALA A 19 -9.90 24.98 1.75
N GLY A 20 -9.04 24.41 0.89
CA GLY A 20 -7.71 24.93 0.64
C GLY A 20 -6.62 24.37 1.53
N ASP A 21 -6.98 23.45 2.45
CA ASP A 21 -5.97 22.79 3.29
C ASP A 21 -5.16 21.82 2.45
N THR A 22 -3.85 21.85 2.63
CA THR A 22 -2.92 21.01 1.86
C THR A 22 -2.08 20.17 2.81
N VAL A 23 -1.99 18.88 2.50
CA VAL A 23 -1.12 17.94 3.19
C VAL A 23 -0.10 17.40 2.21
N SER A 24 1.17 17.44 2.57
CA SER A 24 2.26 16.85 1.78
C SER A 24 2.75 15.59 2.45
N PHE A 25 3.00 14.55 1.66
CA PHE A 25 3.58 13.32 2.15
C PHE A 25 4.47 12.69 1.09
N GLN A 26 5.32 11.79 1.55
CA GLN A 26 6.25 11.08 0.68
C GLN A 26 5.78 9.64 0.51
N ALA A 27 5.66 9.20 -0.73
CA ALA A 27 5.38 7.81 -1.07
C ALA A 27 6.61 7.21 -1.74
N THR A 28 6.67 5.88 -1.79
CA THR A 28 7.76 5.16 -2.45
C THR A 28 7.19 4.34 -3.59
N ILE A 29 7.77 4.52 -4.77
CA ILE A 29 7.43 3.71 -5.94
C ILE A 29 8.48 2.62 -6.08
N GLN A 30 8.04 1.36 -6.21
CA GLN A 30 8.93 0.24 -6.46
C GLN A 30 8.91 -0.10 -7.96
N VAL A 31 10.09 -0.23 -8.54
CA VAL A 31 10.26 -0.62 -9.94
C VAL A 31 10.90 -2.00 -9.95
N TYR A 32 10.27 -2.94 -10.66
CA TYR A 32 10.71 -4.32 -10.73
C TYR A 32 11.17 -4.69 -12.13
N ASP A 33 12.14 -5.60 -12.21
CA ASP A 33 12.47 -6.30 -13.41
C ASP A 33 11.30 -7.21 -13.82
N ALA A 34 11.01 -7.31 -15.11
CA ALA A 34 9.90 -8.13 -15.61
C ALA A 34 10.03 -9.60 -15.21
N THR A 35 11.24 -10.13 -15.13
CA THR A 35 11.49 -11.51 -14.72
C THR A 35 11.18 -11.72 -13.24
N ASP A 36 11.60 -10.80 -12.39
CA ASP A 36 11.34 -10.87 -10.95
C ASP A 36 9.86 -10.65 -10.63
N ARG A 37 9.20 -9.80 -11.41
CA ARG A 37 7.82 -9.43 -11.16
C ARG A 37 6.87 -10.63 -11.11
N SER A 38 7.09 -11.64 -11.96
CA SER A 38 6.23 -12.82 -12.00
C SER A 38 6.28 -13.66 -10.72
N GLU A 39 7.32 -13.48 -9.90
CA GLU A 39 7.53 -14.23 -8.66
C GLU A 39 7.17 -13.42 -7.41
N ILE A 40 6.81 -12.16 -7.57
CA ILE A 40 6.49 -11.27 -6.47
C ILE A 40 4.98 -11.21 -6.27
N PRO A 41 4.47 -11.42 -5.05
CA PRO A 41 3.06 -11.23 -4.79
C PRO A 41 2.73 -9.73 -4.74
N PHE A 42 1.56 -9.36 -5.25
CA PHE A 42 1.08 -7.98 -5.24
C PHE A 42 -0.22 -7.91 -4.46
N ILE A 43 -0.28 -6.98 -3.51
CA ILE A 43 -1.47 -6.73 -2.73
C ILE A 43 -2.23 -5.59 -3.37
N HIS A 44 -3.49 -5.84 -3.75
CA HIS A 44 -4.36 -4.81 -4.27
C HIS A 44 -5.28 -4.33 -3.16
N LEU A 45 -5.31 -3.02 -2.95
CA LEU A 45 -6.19 -2.39 -1.97
C LEU A 45 -7.43 -1.82 -2.67
N LYS A 46 -8.53 -1.73 -1.93
CA LYS A 46 -9.76 -1.10 -2.42
C LYS A 46 -9.57 0.41 -2.58
N LYS A 47 -8.72 1.00 -1.74
CA LYS A 47 -8.33 2.41 -1.78
C LYS A 47 -6.88 2.53 -1.35
N TYR A 48 -6.18 3.51 -1.87
CA TYR A 48 -4.78 3.78 -1.53
C TYR A 48 -4.61 5.06 -0.73
N LEU A 49 -5.66 5.84 -0.59
CA LEU A 49 -5.71 7.05 0.21
C LEU A 49 -7.08 7.13 0.86
N VAL A 50 -7.12 7.27 2.19
CA VAL A 50 -8.38 7.40 2.93
C VAL A 50 -8.28 8.53 3.94
N TYR A 51 -9.42 9.09 4.29
CA TYR A 51 -9.56 10.09 5.33
C TYR A 51 -10.34 9.49 6.50
N THR A 52 -9.92 9.81 7.72
CA THR A 52 -10.67 9.46 8.92
C THR A 52 -10.62 10.62 9.88
N LYS A 53 -11.63 10.71 10.74
CA LYS A 53 -11.67 11.74 11.78
C LYS A 53 -10.84 11.30 12.98
N LYS A 54 -10.33 12.27 13.70
CA LYS A 54 -9.62 12.05 14.95
C LYS A 54 -10.42 11.12 15.88
N GLY A 55 -9.79 10.08 16.35
CA GLY A 55 -10.39 9.08 17.23
C GLY A 55 -11.08 7.92 16.51
N ASP A 56 -11.30 7.99 15.20
CA ASP A 56 -12.00 6.97 14.43
C ASP A 56 -10.99 6.00 13.79
N LYS A 57 -10.77 4.88 14.43
CA LYS A 57 -9.84 3.87 13.97
C LYS A 57 -10.40 3.11 12.76
N LEU A 58 -9.56 2.92 11.74
CA LEU A 58 -9.91 2.15 10.55
C LEU A 58 -9.68 0.66 10.75
N ASP A 59 -10.48 -0.15 10.06
CA ASP A 59 -10.23 -1.59 9.95
C ASP A 59 -9.30 -1.82 8.75
N ALA A 60 -8.01 -1.90 9.03
CA ALA A 60 -6.98 -1.99 7.99
C ALA A 60 -7.17 -3.21 7.09
N ALA A 61 -7.57 -4.35 7.65
CA ALA A 61 -7.75 -5.58 6.89
C ALA A 61 -8.88 -5.46 5.85
N SER A 62 -9.88 -4.63 6.11
CA SER A 62 -11.03 -4.47 5.21
C SER A 62 -10.67 -3.81 3.89
N TYR A 63 -9.52 -3.15 3.80
CA TYR A 63 -9.07 -2.49 2.57
C TYR A 63 -8.34 -3.41 1.60
N ILE A 64 -8.04 -4.64 2.01
CA ILE A 64 -7.40 -5.61 1.11
C ILE A 64 -8.44 -6.12 0.12
N SER A 65 -8.20 -5.87 -1.17
CA SER A 65 -9.07 -6.36 -2.23
C SER A 65 -8.67 -7.78 -2.65
N LYS A 66 -7.42 -7.95 -3.05
CA LYS A 66 -6.92 -9.22 -3.56
C LYS A 66 -5.40 -9.27 -3.47
N VAL A 67 -4.87 -10.48 -3.36
CA VAL A 67 -3.44 -10.74 -3.52
C VAL A 67 -3.26 -11.49 -4.83
N CYS A 68 -2.33 -11.03 -5.67
CA CYS A 68 -2.07 -11.60 -7.00
C CYS A 68 -0.58 -11.84 -7.19
N MET A 69 -0.24 -12.77 -8.06
CA MET A 69 1.15 -12.99 -8.46
C MET A 69 1.46 -12.18 -9.71
N GLY A 70 2.64 -11.56 -9.74
CA GLY A 70 3.11 -10.87 -10.94
C GLY A 70 2.33 -9.60 -11.31
N GLY A 71 1.48 -9.10 -10.42
CA GLY A 71 0.66 -7.93 -10.71
C GLY A 71 -0.55 -8.21 -11.59
N ASP A 72 -0.79 -9.46 -11.95
CA ASP A 72 -1.98 -9.87 -12.71
C ASP A 72 -3.15 -10.01 -11.76
N TYR A 73 -4.09 -9.07 -11.83
CA TYR A 73 -5.23 -9.02 -10.92
C TYR A 73 -6.11 -10.28 -11.00
N ASP A 74 -6.17 -10.92 -12.16
CA ASP A 74 -7.01 -12.09 -12.36
C ASP A 74 -6.29 -13.40 -12.06
N SER A 75 -5.00 -13.37 -11.73
CA SER A 75 -4.26 -14.59 -11.43
C SER A 75 -4.73 -15.20 -10.12
N ASP A 76 -4.76 -16.53 -10.09
CA ASP A 76 -4.97 -17.26 -8.85
C ASP A 76 -3.68 -17.29 -8.04
N VAL A 77 -3.82 -17.16 -6.73
CA VAL A 77 -2.66 -17.27 -5.83
C VAL A 77 -2.74 -18.58 -5.04
N PRO A 78 -1.57 -19.18 -4.76
CA PRO A 78 -1.54 -20.32 -3.85
C PRO A 78 -2.16 -19.97 -2.50
N GLY A 79 -2.80 -20.94 -1.87
CA GLY A 79 -3.50 -20.70 -0.61
C GLY A 79 -2.62 -20.20 0.53
N ASP A 80 -1.30 -20.37 0.42
CA ASP A 80 -0.34 -19.92 1.42
C ASP A 80 -0.02 -18.42 1.34
N ILE A 81 -0.48 -17.71 0.31
CA ILE A 81 -0.25 -16.27 0.18
C ILE A 81 -1.54 -15.47 -0.04
N GLY A 82 -2.67 -16.00 0.41
CA GLY A 82 -3.95 -15.30 0.32
C GLY A 82 -4.04 -14.13 1.32
N LYS A 83 -5.20 -13.46 1.32
CA LYS A 83 -5.44 -12.28 2.19
C LYS A 83 -5.11 -12.53 3.66
N SER A 84 -5.36 -13.73 4.16
CA SER A 84 -5.11 -14.07 5.57
C SER A 84 -3.63 -14.11 5.92
N LYS A 85 -2.75 -14.16 4.93
CA LYS A 85 -1.29 -14.19 5.13
C LYS A 85 -0.65 -12.81 5.08
N VAL A 86 -1.42 -11.79 4.75
CA VAL A 86 -0.92 -10.42 4.70
C VAL A 86 -0.64 -9.93 6.12
N LYS A 87 0.57 -9.43 6.34
CA LYS A 87 0.94 -8.77 7.59
C LYS A 87 0.62 -7.29 7.47
N ILE A 88 0.04 -6.73 8.51
CA ILE A 88 -0.38 -5.34 8.54
C ILE A 88 0.37 -4.63 9.65
N LYS A 89 1.05 -3.53 9.29
CA LYS A 89 1.70 -2.65 10.24
C LYS A 89 0.99 -1.31 10.20
N ASP A 90 0.19 -1.03 11.23
CA ASP A 90 -0.58 0.19 11.36
C ASP A 90 0.19 1.17 12.23
N GLU A 91 0.74 2.22 11.61
CA GLU A 91 1.50 3.25 12.29
C GLU A 91 0.71 4.55 12.45
N VAL A 92 -0.60 4.50 12.30
CA VAL A 92 -1.46 5.68 12.39
C VAL A 92 -1.65 6.07 13.85
N ASP A 93 -1.39 7.35 14.15
CA ASP A 93 -1.81 7.96 15.40
C ASP A 93 -3.21 8.56 15.19
N TYR A 94 -4.23 7.83 15.58
CA TYR A 94 -5.61 8.23 15.36
C TYR A 94 -6.06 9.41 16.24
N ASP A 95 -5.26 9.79 17.23
CA ASP A 95 -5.58 10.89 18.13
C ASP A 95 -4.95 12.22 17.71
N THR A 96 -4.07 12.19 16.70
CA THR A 96 -3.36 13.38 16.23
C THR A 96 -3.60 13.59 14.74
N PRO A 97 -4.19 14.71 14.31
CA PRO A 97 -4.35 15.01 12.89
C PRO A 97 -3.00 14.99 12.16
N GLY A 98 -3.00 14.46 10.96
CA GLY A 98 -1.80 14.35 10.14
C GLY A 98 -1.93 13.28 9.08
N SER A 99 -0.82 12.98 8.40
CA SER A 99 -0.76 11.91 7.41
C SER A 99 0.10 10.77 7.92
N TYR A 100 -0.39 9.56 7.71
CA TYR A 100 0.24 8.34 8.23
C TYR A 100 0.15 7.25 7.18
N GLU A 101 0.86 6.15 7.42
CA GLU A 101 0.84 4.99 6.52
C GLU A 101 0.47 3.72 7.28
N ILE A 102 -0.31 2.87 6.61
CA ILE A 102 -0.49 1.47 7.01
C ILE A 102 0.23 0.64 5.97
N THR A 103 1.16 -0.21 6.40
CA THR A 103 1.95 -1.05 5.52
C THR A 103 1.41 -2.47 5.50
N TYR A 104 1.15 -2.97 4.30
CA TYR A 104 0.71 -4.34 4.07
C TYR A 104 1.83 -5.10 3.40
N SER A 105 2.14 -6.29 3.87
CA SER A 105 3.18 -7.13 3.25
C SER A 105 2.77 -8.59 3.25
N VAL A 106 3.20 -9.30 2.22
CA VAL A 106 2.98 -10.73 2.11
C VAL A 106 4.20 -11.37 1.46
N LYS A 107 4.58 -12.54 1.93
CA LYS A 107 5.74 -13.27 1.43
C LYS A 107 5.27 -14.50 0.68
N SER A 108 5.77 -14.68 -0.54
CA SER A 108 5.49 -15.87 -1.34
C SER A 108 6.32 -17.06 -0.89
N GLY A 109 5.93 -18.26 -1.30
CA GLY A 109 6.70 -19.48 -1.04
C GLY A 109 8.10 -19.47 -1.63
N LYS A 110 8.39 -18.55 -2.55
CA LYS A 110 9.74 -18.36 -3.13
C LYS A 110 10.54 -17.29 -2.38
N SER A 111 10.12 -16.92 -1.19
CA SER A 111 10.77 -15.91 -0.35
C SER A 111 10.81 -14.50 -0.93
N ARG A 112 9.90 -14.19 -1.85
CA ARG A 112 9.71 -12.85 -2.37
C ARG A 112 8.61 -12.15 -1.59
N THR A 113 8.83 -10.88 -1.26
CA THR A 113 7.89 -10.09 -0.47
C THR A 113 7.26 -9.00 -1.33
N GLY A 114 5.93 -8.94 -1.30
CA GLY A 114 5.17 -7.84 -1.88
C GLY A 114 4.72 -6.90 -0.78
N THR A 115 4.82 -5.59 -1.02
CA THR A 115 4.47 -4.57 -0.04
C THR A 115 3.65 -3.48 -0.70
N VAL A 116 2.62 -3.02 0.00
CA VAL A 116 1.82 -1.86 -0.43
C VAL A 116 1.50 -1.01 0.80
N ARG A 117 1.29 0.28 0.58
CA ARG A 117 0.99 1.22 1.66
C ARG A 117 -0.33 1.92 1.41
N LEU A 118 -1.13 2.01 2.46
CA LEU A 118 -2.35 2.82 2.49
C LEU A 118 -2.02 4.13 3.19
N ILE A 119 -2.27 5.24 2.52
CA ILE A 119 -2.09 6.57 3.11
C ILE A 119 -3.36 6.94 3.86
N VAL A 120 -3.21 7.29 5.13
CA VAL A 120 -4.32 7.68 6.00
C VAL A 120 -4.15 9.12 6.43
N ILE A 121 -5.14 9.94 6.15
CA ILE A 121 -5.19 11.34 6.61
C ILE A 121 -6.16 11.41 7.78
N VAL A 122 -5.63 11.71 8.96
CA VAL A 122 -6.45 11.93 10.16
C VAL A 122 -6.82 13.42 10.21
N THR A 123 -8.11 13.71 10.22
CA THR A 123 -8.63 15.08 10.27
C THR A 123 -9.15 15.41 11.68
N GLU A 124 -9.31 16.67 11.95
CA GLU A 124 -9.90 17.13 13.22
C GLU A 124 -11.40 16.87 13.32
#